data_cf73357ad0b28bec86ff16e3855b3765
#
_entry.id   cf73357ad0b28bec86ff16e3855b3765
#
_cell.length_a   1.000
_cell.length_b   1.000
_cell.length_c   1.000
_cell.angle_alpha   90.00
_cell.angle_beta   90.00
_cell.angle_gamma   90.00
#
_symmetry.space_group_name_H-M   'P 1'
#
loop_
_entity.id
_entity.type
_entity.pdbx_description
1 polymer ?
#
loop_
_entity_poly.entity_id
_entity_poly.type
_entity_poly.pdbx_seq_one_letter_code
_entity_poly.pdbx_strand_id
1 'polypeptide(L)'
;MKRRLALITLILFPVLASCEPAKEPEKPAPAAAAKAQKVRLKTTKGDIVIELNAEKAPVTVENFLGYVKKKHYDGTVFHRVIGNFMIQGGGFTQEGQTLTQKAVGKGIVNESKNGLKNDRGTIAMARTSDPNSATAQFFINVVDNAGLNFPSNGGYAVFGKVVEGMDVVDKIKVAATRADPRLGGDVPVEPITIKSATVE
;
A
#
# COMPACT_ATOMS: atom_id res chain seq x y z
N MET A 1 52.66 71.23 33.46
CA MET A 1 52.35 69.87 32.93
C MET A 1 50.94 69.53 33.37
N LYS A 2 49.95 69.71 32.48
CA LYS A 2 48.50 69.44 32.77
C LYS A 2 48.06 68.15 32.08
N ARG A 3 47.80 67.09 32.85
CA ARG A 3 47.24 65.83 32.38
C ARG A 3 45.72 66.02 32.16
N ARG A 4 45.26 65.78 30.94
CA ARG A 4 43.83 65.72 30.62
C ARG A 4 43.36 64.29 30.75
N LEU A 5 42.40 64.07 31.63
CA LEU A 5 41.71 62.80 31.85
C LEU A 5 40.57 62.77 30.83
N ALA A 6 40.57 61.77 29.92
CA ALA A 6 39.50 61.58 28.99
C ALA A 6 38.51 60.57 29.62
N LEU A 7 37.26 60.96 29.79
CA LEU A 7 36.14 60.15 30.26
C LEU A 7 35.60 59.39 29.04
N ILE A 8 35.70 58.05 29.04
CA ILE A 8 35.07 57.19 28.04
C ILE A 8 33.71 56.81 28.59
N THR A 9 32.66 57.36 27.98
CA THR A 9 31.27 57.00 28.28
C THR A 9 30.91 55.74 27.51
N LEU A 10 30.73 54.60 28.24
CA LEU A 10 30.31 53.34 27.70
C LEU A 10 28.78 53.36 27.51
N ILE A 11 28.31 53.45 26.27
CA ILE A 11 26.89 53.37 25.93
C ILE A 11 26.53 51.89 25.83
N LEU A 12 25.75 51.43 26.80
CA LEU A 12 25.20 50.06 26.83
C LEU A 12 23.91 50.06 26.00
N PHE A 13 23.92 49.43 24.79
CA PHE A 13 22.71 49.15 24.02
C PHE A 13 22.07 47.90 24.53
N PRO A 14 20.78 47.91 24.88
CA PRO A 14 20.06 46.67 25.17
C PRO A 14 19.75 45.95 23.85
N VAL A 15 20.29 44.76 23.66
CA VAL A 15 19.89 43.80 22.61
C VAL A 15 18.54 43.26 23.01
N LEU A 16 17.47 43.74 22.41
CA LEU A 16 16.16 43.11 22.44
C LEU A 16 16.21 41.85 21.58
N ALA A 17 16.35 40.68 22.22
CA ALA A 17 16.19 39.41 21.58
C ALA A 17 14.70 39.24 21.20
N SER A 18 14.38 39.45 19.94
CA SER A 18 13.07 39.07 19.37
C SER A 18 12.99 37.54 19.38
N CYS A 19 12.21 37.01 20.28
CA CYS A 19 11.81 35.58 20.28
C CYS A 19 10.73 35.42 19.21
N GLU A 20 11.11 35.01 17.99
CA GLU A 20 10.14 34.57 16.99
C GLU A 20 9.51 33.23 17.49
N PRO A 21 8.16 33.14 17.53
CA PRO A 21 7.52 31.87 17.87
C PRO A 21 7.84 30.85 16.77
N ALA A 22 8.33 29.69 17.18
CA ALA A 22 8.57 28.57 16.30
C ALA A 22 7.28 28.24 15.53
N LYS A 23 7.37 28.27 14.20
CA LYS A 23 6.28 27.85 13.31
C LYS A 23 5.93 26.39 13.65
N GLU A 24 4.72 26.20 14.17
CA GLU A 24 4.10 24.89 14.33
C GLU A 24 4.11 24.18 12.97
N PRO A 25 4.46 22.87 12.88
CA PRO A 25 4.47 22.18 11.60
C PRO A 25 3.05 22.21 11.02
N GLU A 26 2.89 22.87 9.89
CA GLU A 26 1.64 22.93 9.14
C GLU A 26 1.14 21.51 8.90
N LYS A 27 -0.01 21.19 9.53
CA LYS A 27 -0.79 19.99 9.21
C LYS A 27 -1.04 20.01 7.70
N PRO A 28 -0.67 18.92 6.96
CA PRO A 28 -0.89 18.90 5.52
C PRO A 28 -2.36 19.22 5.24
N ALA A 29 -2.58 20.20 4.38
CA ALA A 29 -3.91 20.62 3.96
C ALA A 29 -4.69 19.41 3.46
N PRO A 30 -6.01 19.30 3.74
CA PRO A 30 -6.83 18.23 3.20
C PRO A 30 -6.74 18.29 1.68
N ALA A 31 -6.18 17.22 1.08
CA ALA A 31 -6.14 17.07 -0.36
C ALA A 31 -7.57 17.27 -0.89
N ALA A 32 -7.75 18.28 -1.73
CA ALA A 32 -9.00 18.54 -2.43
C ALA A 32 -9.55 17.19 -2.92
N ALA A 33 -10.84 16.94 -2.73
CA ALA A 33 -11.54 15.67 -3.00
C ALA A 33 -11.05 15.09 -4.35
N ALA A 34 -9.97 14.32 -4.29
CA ALA A 34 -9.39 13.69 -5.45
C ALA A 34 -10.43 12.68 -5.93
N LYS A 35 -10.85 12.80 -7.21
CA LYS A 35 -11.67 11.77 -7.86
C LYS A 35 -11.08 10.42 -7.47
N ALA A 36 -11.94 9.51 -6.98
CA ALA A 36 -11.52 8.17 -6.58
C ALA A 36 -10.72 7.56 -7.73
N GLN A 37 -9.42 7.35 -7.51
CA GLN A 37 -8.53 6.80 -8.54
C GLN A 37 -8.88 5.33 -8.72
N LYS A 38 -9.00 4.91 -9.98
CA LYS A 38 -9.23 3.51 -10.33
C LYS A 38 -8.00 2.91 -10.97
N VAL A 39 -7.79 1.62 -10.73
CA VAL A 39 -6.74 0.82 -11.37
C VAL A 39 -7.38 -0.39 -12.02
N ARG A 40 -7.11 -0.59 -13.31
CA ARG A 40 -7.50 -1.77 -14.06
C ARG A 40 -6.36 -2.77 -14.07
N LEU A 41 -6.64 -3.97 -13.58
CA LEU A 41 -5.78 -5.15 -13.70
C LEU A 41 -6.30 -6.00 -14.86
N LYS A 42 -5.60 -6.05 -15.98
CA LYS A 42 -5.89 -6.98 -17.07
C LYS A 42 -5.27 -8.33 -16.75
N THR A 43 -6.09 -9.36 -16.55
CA THR A 43 -5.61 -10.69 -16.21
C THR A 43 -5.85 -11.71 -17.34
N THR A 44 -5.28 -12.91 -17.21
CA THR A 44 -5.58 -14.02 -18.11
C THR A 44 -7.00 -14.56 -17.96
N LYS A 45 -7.73 -14.20 -16.90
CA LYS A 45 -9.12 -14.63 -16.62
C LYS A 45 -10.15 -13.52 -16.85
N GLY A 46 -9.71 -12.30 -17.22
CA GLY A 46 -10.53 -11.11 -17.43
C GLY A 46 -10.00 -9.87 -16.71
N ASP A 47 -10.71 -8.76 -16.81
CA ASP A 47 -10.33 -7.49 -16.19
C ASP A 47 -10.95 -7.34 -14.80
N ILE A 48 -10.19 -6.75 -13.88
CA ILE A 48 -10.63 -6.38 -12.53
C ILE A 48 -10.36 -4.89 -12.37
N VAL A 49 -11.39 -4.09 -12.05
CA VAL A 49 -11.23 -2.66 -11.77
C VAL A 49 -11.36 -2.42 -10.27
N ILE A 50 -10.37 -1.75 -9.73
CA ILE A 50 -10.24 -1.45 -8.30
C ILE A 50 -10.36 0.06 -8.10
N GLU A 51 -11.30 0.48 -7.28
CA GLU A 51 -11.41 1.85 -6.78
C GLU A 51 -10.58 1.99 -5.52
N LEU A 52 -9.64 2.95 -5.52
CA LEU A 52 -8.72 3.18 -4.41
C LEU A 52 -9.27 4.22 -3.44
N ASN A 53 -9.00 4.03 -2.15
CA ASN A 53 -9.42 4.95 -1.08
C ASN A 53 -8.21 5.68 -0.48
N ALA A 54 -7.75 6.73 -1.18
CA ALA A 54 -6.62 7.54 -0.73
C ALA A 54 -6.92 8.38 0.52
N GLU A 55 -8.20 8.65 0.83
CA GLU A 55 -8.59 9.35 2.06
C GLU A 55 -8.28 8.51 3.30
N LYS A 56 -8.60 7.21 3.24
CA LYS A 56 -8.45 6.28 4.38
C LYS A 56 -7.12 5.56 4.42
N ALA A 57 -6.43 5.43 3.29
CA ALA A 57 -5.17 4.72 3.18
C ALA A 57 -4.17 5.45 2.24
N PRO A 58 -3.79 6.70 2.53
CA PRO A 58 -2.99 7.53 1.63
C PRO A 58 -1.62 6.93 1.32
N VAL A 59 -0.90 6.44 2.32
CA VAL A 59 0.44 5.85 2.15
C VAL A 59 0.37 4.56 1.34
N THR A 60 -0.63 3.71 1.62
CA THR A 60 -0.84 2.44 0.92
C THR A 60 -1.23 2.66 -0.54
N VAL A 61 -2.13 3.61 -0.81
CA VAL A 61 -2.55 3.95 -2.17
C VAL A 61 -1.38 4.54 -2.97
N GLU A 62 -0.61 5.46 -2.40
CA GLU A 62 0.57 6.03 -3.05
C GLU A 62 1.59 4.94 -3.41
N ASN A 63 1.89 4.04 -2.47
CA ASN A 63 2.77 2.90 -2.68
C ASN A 63 2.28 1.99 -3.82
N PHE A 64 0.99 1.60 -3.79
CA PHE A 64 0.39 0.75 -4.81
C PHE A 64 0.46 1.40 -6.19
N LEU A 65 0.08 2.68 -6.31
CA LEU A 65 0.17 3.45 -7.55
C LEU A 65 1.62 3.61 -8.04
N GLY A 66 2.57 3.74 -7.11
CA GLY A 66 4.00 3.76 -7.43
C GLY A 66 4.44 2.47 -8.13
N TYR A 67 3.98 1.30 -7.68
CA TYR A 67 4.23 0.01 -8.33
C TYR A 67 3.49 -0.11 -9.67
N VAL A 68 2.24 0.37 -9.78
CA VAL A 68 1.48 0.42 -11.05
C VAL A 68 2.24 1.25 -12.09
N LYS A 69 2.66 2.47 -11.74
CA LYS A 69 3.41 3.37 -12.65
C LYS A 69 4.74 2.77 -13.12
N LYS A 70 5.42 2.01 -12.26
CA LYS A 70 6.66 1.29 -12.59
C LYS A 70 6.42 -0.01 -13.35
N LYS A 71 5.18 -0.34 -13.72
CA LYS A 71 4.79 -1.61 -14.36
C LYS A 71 5.26 -2.85 -13.59
N HIS A 72 5.37 -2.72 -12.25
CA HIS A 72 5.81 -3.82 -11.41
C HIS A 72 4.87 -5.02 -11.50
N TYR A 73 3.55 -4.77 -11.57
CA TYR A 73 2.54 -5.82 -11.61
C TYR A 73 2.44 -6.54 -12.95
N ASP A 74 2.99 -5.94 -14.03
CA ASP A 74 2.98 -6.56 -15.36
C ASP A 74 3.79 -7.87 -15.33
N GLY A 75 3.14 -8.95 -15.77
CA GLY A 75 3.70 -10.31 -15.75
C GLY A 75 3.68 -11.01 -14.39
N THR A 76 3.20 -10.36 -13.32
CA THR A 76 3.05 -11.04 -12.02
C THR A 76 1.83 -11.95 -12.01
N VAL A 77 1.83 -12.94 -11.10
CA VAL A 77 0.75 -13.91 -10.99
C VAL A 77 0.03 -13.80 -9.65
N PHE A 78 -1.22 -14.29 -9.61
CA PHE A 78 -1.86 -14.67 -8.37
C PHE A 78 -1.23 -15.98 -7.91
N HIS A 79 -0.29 -15.88 -6.99
CA HIS A 79 0.54 -17.00 -6.54
C HIS A 79 -0.03 -17.78 -5.35
N ARG A 80 -1.12 -17.26 -4.74
CA ARG A 80 -1.84 -17.93 -3.65
C ARG A 80 -3.34 -17.70 -3.79
N VAL A 81 -4.10 -18.77 -3.90
CA VAL A 81 -5.56 -18.74 -4.10
C VAL A 81 -6.22 -19.68 -3.12
N ILE A 82 -7.02 -19.14 -2.20
CA ILE A 82 -7.82 -19.90 -1.24
C ILE A 82 -9.29 -19.50 -1.42
N GLY A 83 -10.09 -20.38 -1.98
CA GLY A 83 -11.44 -20.08 -2.47
C GLY A 83 -12.46 -19.63 -1.43
N ASN A 84 -12.24 -19.89 -0.14
CA ASN A 84 -13.04 -19.41 0.98
C ASN A 84 -12.30 -18.38 1.86
N PHE A 85 -11.29 -17.69 1.30
CA PHE A 85 -10.51 -16.71 2.03
C PHE A 85 -10.13 -15.50 1.14
N MET A 86 -9.09 -15.63 0.29
CA MET A 86 -8.59 -14.52 -0.53
C MET A 86 -7.82 -15.04 -1.76
N ILE A 87 -7.56 -14.14 -2.72
CA ILE A 87 -6.61 -14.34 -3.81
C ILE A 87 -5.48 -13.33 -3.66
N GLN A 88 -4.20 -13.80 -3.61
CA GLN A 88 -3.03 -12.97 -3.37
C GLN A 88 -2.11 -12.96 -4.58
N GLY A 89 -1.63 -11.77 -4.94
CA GLY A 89 -0.77 -11.54 -6.11
C GLY A 89 0.22 -10.39 -5.94
N GLY A 90 0.85 -10.01 -7.06
CA GLY A 90 1.69 -8.81 -7.15
C GLY A 90 3.14 -8.97 -6.70
N GLY A 91 3.59 -10.18 -6.29
CA GLY A 91 4.95 -10.39 -5.78
C GLY A 91 5.83 -11.28 -6.64
N PHE A 92 5.26 -12.13 -7.49
CA PHE A 92 5.99 -13.16 -8.22
C PHE A 92 5.64 -13.17 -9.70
N THR A 93 6.63 -13.43 -10.54
CA THR A 93 6.44 -13.92 -11.92
C THR A 93 6.52 -15.43 -11.92
N GLN A 94 6.01 -16.07 -12.97
CA GLN A 94 6.06 -17.52 -13.13
C GLN A 94 6.52 -17.92 -14.52
N GLU A 95 7.51 -18.84 -14.58
CA GLU A 95 7.97 -19.50 -15.79
C GLU A 95 7.86 -21.02 -15.57
N GLY A 96 7.02 -21.67 -16.34
CA GLY A 96 6.66 -23.06 -16.09
C GLY A 96 6.10 -23.24 -14.70
N GLN A 97 6.75 -24.03 -13.86
CA GLN A 97 6.38 -24.23 -12.45
C GLN A 97 7.20 -23.37 -11.47
N THR A 98 8.17 -22.58 -11.98
CA THR A 98 9.06 -21.79 -11.14
C THR A 98 8.49 -20.41 -10.89
N LEU A 99 8.32 -20.09 -9.60
CA LEU A 99 7.94 -18.73 -9.15
C LEU A 99 9.20 -17.95 -8.79
N THR A 100 9.34 -16.75 -9.36
CA THR A 100 10.46 -15.84 -9.09
C THR A 100 9.93 -14.56 -8.46
N GLN A 101 10.42 -14.23 -7.25
CA GLN A 101 10.01 -13.01 -6.56
C GLN A 101 10.60 -11.78 -7.26
N LYS A 102 9.77 -10.79 -7.54
CA LYS A 102 10.25 -9.50 -8.06
C LYS A 102 10.85 -8.66 -6.94
N ALA A 103 11.88 -7.88 -7.29
CA ALA A 103 12.49 -6.93 -6.35
C ALA A 103 11.47 -5.87 -5.90
N VAL A 104 11.48 -5.56 -4.63
CA VAL A 104 10.56 -4.60 -3.98
C VAL A 104 11.33 -3.55 -3.20
N GLY A 105 10.66 -2.44 -2.89
CA GLY A 105 11.20 -1.38 -2.06
C GLY A 105 11.14 -1.70 -0.56
N LYS A 106 11.27 -0.66 0.26
CA LYS A 106 11.10 -0.74 1.72
C LYS A 106 9.62 -0.95 2.07
N GLY A 107 9.37 -1.56 3.23
CA GLY A 107 8.05 -1.68 3.81
C GLY A 107 7.44 -0.31 4.14
N ILE A 108 6.12 -0.25 4.14
CA ILE A 108 5.34 0.95 4.48
C ILE A 108 4.62 0.78 5.82
N VAL A 109 4.25 1.91 6.43
CA VAL A 109 3.45 1.93 7.65
C VAL A 109 2.09 1.24 7.43
N ASN A 110 1.66 0.47 8.44
CA ASN A 110 0.38 -0.24 8.38
C ASN A 110 -0.79 0.70 8.71
N GLU A 111 -1.63 0.97 7.71
CA GLU A 111 -2.82 1.81 7.85
C GLU A 111 -4.10 1.02 8.20
N SER A 112 -3.99 -0.19 8.78
CA SER A 112 -5.15 -1.05 9.11
C SER A 112 -6.12 -0.46 10.14
N LYS A 113 -5.71 0.60 10.88
CA LYS A 113 -6.54 1.36 11.82
C LYS A 113 -7.49 2.35 11.13
N ASN A 114 -7.58 2.34 9.81
CA ASN A 114 -8.33 3.32 9.01
C ASN A 114 -9.85 3.13 9.01
N GLY A 115 -10.37 2.12 9.72
CA GLY A 115 -11.79 1.80 9.85
C GLY A 115 -12.38 1.01 8.67
N LEU A 116 -11.59 0.71 7.63
CA LEU A 116 -12.02 -0.17 6.54
C LEU A 116 -11.90 -1.63 6.96
N LYS A 117 -12.85 -2.46 6.50
CA LYS A 117 -12.92 -3.88 6.83
C LYS A 117 -12.47 -4.74 5.66
N ASN A 118 -11.95 -5.92 5.98
CA ASN A 118 -11.60 -6.95 5.01
C ASN A 118 -12.86 -7.73 4.56
N ASP A 119 -13.86 -7.00 4.07
CA ASP A 119 -15.09 -7.59 3.55
C ASP A 119 -14.87 -8.10 2.11
N ARG A 120 -15.75 -8.99 1.62
CA ARG A 120 -15.68 -9.51 0.25
C ARG A 120 -15.58 -8.36 -0.79
N GLY A 121 -14.65 -8.50 -1.71
CA GLY A 121 -14.39 -7.53 -2.78
C GLY A 121 -13.43 -6.41 -2.39
N THR A 122 -13.00 -6.31 -1.13
CA THR A 122 -11.96 -5.33 -0.75
C THR A 122 -10.57 -5.82 -1.12
N ILE A 123 -9.66 -4.87 -1.39
CA ILE A 123 -8.24 -5.12 -1.60
C ILE A 123 -7.43 -4.63 -0.40
N ALA A 124 -6.49 -5.44 0.07
CA ALA A 124 -5.63 -5.13 1.20
C ALA A 124 -4.17 -5.53 0.93
N MET A 125 -3.24 -4.93 1.68
CA MET A 125 -1.82 -5.24 1.57
C MET A 125 -1.47 -6.54 2.28
N ALA A 126 -0.76 -7.42 1.58
CA ALA A 126 -0.08 -8.55 2.19
C ALA A 126 1.20 -8.09 2.89
N ARG A 127 1.55 -8.76 3.99
CA ARG A 127 2.72 -8.46 4.81
C ARG A 127 3.23 -9.70 5.56
N THR A 128 4.41 -9.60 6.15
CA THR A 128 4.94 -10.60 7.08
C THR A 128 4.35 -10.43 8.49
N SER A 129 4.94 -11.04 9.50
CA SER A 129 4.58 -10.82 10.90
C SER A 129 4.82 -9.38 11.36
N ASP A 130 5.80 -8.66 10.77
CA ASP A 130 6.00 -7.23 11.01
C ASP A 130 4.86 -6.43 10.36
N PRO A 131 4.07 -5.66 11.12
CA PRO A 131 2.98 -4.86 10.60
C PRO A 131 3.40 -3.87 9.50
N ASN A 132 4.62 -3.36 9.54
CA ASN A 132 5.14 -2.35 8.61
C ASN A 132 5.97 -2.95 7.46
N SER A 133 5.82 -4.23 7.19
CA SER A 133 6.57 -4.95 6.14
C SER A 133 5.87 -5.00 4.78
N ALA A 134 4.68 -4.44 4.63
CA ALA A 134 3.95 -4.43 3.36
C ALA A 134 4.75 -3.69 2.27
N THR A 135 4.84 -4.28 1.08
CA THR A 135 5.56 -3.69 -0.06
C THR A 135 4.69 -3.66 -1.32
N ALA A 136 4.81 -4.65 -2.22
CA ALA A 136 4.06 -4.71 -3.47
C ALA A 136 2.89 -5.70 -3.44
N GLN A 137 2.97 -6.75 -2.61
CA GLN A 137 1.98 -7.82 -2.61
C GLN A 137 0.65 -7.35 -2.01
N PHE A 138 -0.43 -7.73 -2.66
CA PHE A 138 -1.80 -7.44 -2.24
C PHE A 138 -2.65 -8.71 -2.29
N PHE A 139 -3.82 -8.65 -1.65
CA PHE A 139 -4.83 -9.69 -1.81
C PHE A 139 -6.23 -9.07 -1.98
N ILE A 140 -7.10 -9.79 -2.65
CA ILE A 140 -8.52 -9.46 -2.78
C ILE A 140 -9.31 -10.46 -1.94
N ASN A 141 -10.13 -9.96 -1.04
CA ASN A 141 -10.99 -10.79 -0.19
C ASN A 141 -12.12 -11.40 -1.02
N VAL A 142 -12.28 -12.73 -0.98
CA VAL A 142 -13.35 -13.42 -1.71
C VAL A 142 -14.53 -13.80 -0.82
N VAL A 143 -14.37 -13.58 0.48
CA VAL A 143 -15.39 -13.64 1.55
C VAL A 143 -15.10 -12.54 2.55
N ASP A 144 -15.99 -12.36 3.54
CA ASP A 144 -15.77 -11.45 4.66
C ASP A 144 -14.77 -12.08 5.64
N ASN A 145 -13.61 -11.42 5.81
CA ASN A 145 -12.48 -11.90 6.60
C ASN A 145 -12.30 -11.05 7.88
N ALA A 146 -13.25 -11.08 8.79
CA ALA A 146 -13.24 -10.27 10.02
C ALA A 146 -11.97 -10.46 10.87
N GLY A 147 -11.35 -11.66 10.84
CA GLY A 147 -10.09 -11.95 11.53
C GLY A 147 -8.86 -11.20 10.99
N LEU A 148 -8.95 -10.56 9.81
CA LEU A 148 -7.92 -9.72 9.24
C LEU A 148 -8.07 -8.24 9.63
N ASN A 149 -9.16 -7.86 10.29
CA ASN A 149 -9.40 -6.50 10.71
C ASN A 149 -8.58 -6.14 11.96
N PHE A 150 -8.18 -4.86 12.06
CA PHE A 150 -7.60 -4.36 13.30
C PHE A 150 -8.63 -4.53 14.46
N PRO A 151 -8.23 -4.95 15.70
CA PRO A 151 -6.84 -5.10 16.17
C PRO A 151 -6.21 -6.49 15.94
N SER A 152 -6.92 -7.47 15.37
CA SER A 152 -6.43 -8.85 15.21
C SER A 152 -5.09 -8.86 14.47
N ASN A 153 -4.03 -9.41 15.11
CA ASN A 153 -2.67 -9.47 14.56
C ASN A 153 -2.14 -8.15 13.98
N GLY A 154 -2.61 -6.98 14.50
CA GLY A 154 -2.27 -5.67 13.96
C GLY A 154 -3.03 -5.28 12.69
N GLY A 155 -3.93 -6.12 12.19
CA GLY A 155 -4.77 -5.89 11.02
C GLY A 155 -4.02 -5.90 9.68
N TYR A 156 -4.79 -5.96 8.61
CA TYR A 156 -4.32 -5.80 7.22
C TYR A 156 -4.96 -4.57 6.61
N ALA A 157 -4.14 -3.68 6.07
CA ALA A 157 -4.59 -2.38 5.57
C ALA A 157 -5.41 -2.54 4.29
N VAL A 158 -6.73 -2.39 4.40
CA VAL A 158 -7.62 -2.25 3.26
C VAL A 158 -7.42 -0.85 2.67
N PHE A 159 -7.26 -0.76 1.34
CA PHE A 159 -6.98 0.49 0.63
C PHE A 159 -7.86 0.72 -0.60
N GLY A 160 -8.83 -0.17 -0.86
CA GLY A 160 -9.75 -0.05 -1.97
C GLY A 160 -10.73 -1.22 -2.06
N LYS A 161 -11.50 -1.22 -3.13
CA LYS A 161 -12.48 -2.28 -3.41
C LYS A 161 -12.58 -2.54 -4.93
N VAL A 162 -12.93 -3.74 -5.29
CA VAL A 162 -13.29 -4.11 -6.66
C VAL A 162 -14.65 -3.48 -6.99
N VAL A 163 -14.69 -2.71 -8.07
CA VAL A 163 -15.92 -2.07 -8.58
C VAL A 163 -16.42 -2.70 -9.89
N GLU A 164 -15.52 -3.38 -10.63
CA GLU A 164 -15.85 -4.18 -11.80
C GLU A 164 -15.02 -5.47 -11.79
N GLY A 165 -15.58 -6.58 -12.29
CA GLY A 165 -14.85 -7.84 -12.44
C GLY A 165 -14.85 -8.73 -11.20
N MET A 166 -15.84 -8.62 -10.29
CA MET A 166 -15.99 -9.59 -9.19
C MET A 166 -16.28 -11.01 -9.70
N ASP A 167 -16.90 -11.16 -10.85
CA ASP A 167 -17.07 -12.46 -11.54
C ASP A 167 -15.73 -13.04 -11.99
N VAL A 168 -14.77 -12.19 -12.37
CA VAL A 168 -13.38 -12.60 -12.67
C VAL A 168 -12.67 -13.06 -11.41
N VAL A 169 -12.83 -12.34 -10.29
CA VAL A 169 -12.31 -12.76 -8.98
C VAL A 169 -12.89 -14.11 -8.57
N ASP A 170 -14.19 -14.33 -8.82
CA ASP A 170 -14.85 -15.62 -8.54
C ASP A 170 -14.36 -16.76 -9.45
N LYS A 171 -14.02 -16.48 -10.72
CA LYS A 171 -13.37 -17.44 -11.60
C LYS A 171 -11.96 -17.79 -11.12
N ILE A 172 -11.22 -16.83 -10.55
CA ILE A 172 -9.88 -17.05 -10.01
C ILE A 172 -9.95 -17.90 -8.73
N LYS A 173 -10.86 -17.61 -7.81
CA LYS A 173 -10.92 -18.29 -6.50
C LYS A 173 -11.21 -19.79 -6.57
N VAL A 174 -11.78 -20.28 -7.69
CA VAL A 174 -12.07 -21.70 -7.90
C VAL A 174 -10.99 -22.42 -8.73
N ALA A 175 -9.89 -21.76 -9.04
CA ALA A 175 -8.79 -22.35 -9.77
C ALA A 175 -8.21 -23.54 -9.00
N ALA A 176 -7.89 -24.62 -9.70
CA ALA A 176 -7.17 -25.75 -9.12
C ALA A 176 -5.79 -25.30 -8.63
N THR A 177 -5.42 -25.72 -7.42
CA THR A 177 -4.16 -25.32 -6.78
C THR A 177 -3.27 -26.53 -6.52
N ARG A 178 -1.98 -26.30 -6.34
CA ARG A 178 -0.95 -27.27 -5.99
C ARG A 178 -0.08 -26.75 -4.85
N ALA A 179 0.64 -27.64 -4.19
CA ALA A 179 1.68 -27.27 -3.25
C ALA A 179 2.92 -26.74 -3.99
N ASP A 180 3.59 -25.77 -3.39
CA ASP A 180 4.92 -25.28 -3.79
C ASP A 180 5.85 -25.36 -2.57
N PRO A 181 7.07 -25.93 -2.70
CA PRO A 181 7.97 -26.11 -1.56
C PRO A 181 8.39 -24.82 -0.84
N ARG A 182 8.32 -23.66 -1.52
CA ARG A 182 8.72 -22.35 -0.97
C ARG A 182 7.54 -21.54 -0.45
N LEU A 183 6.36 -21.68 -1.06
CA LEU A 183 5.18 -20.88 -0.76
C LEU A 183 4.09 -21.66 -0.01
N GLY A 184 4.30 -22.95 0.21
CA GLY A 184 3.30 -23.82 0.82
C GLY A 184 2.26 -24.31 -0.19
N GLY A 185 0.99 -24.47 0.25
CA GLY A 185 -0.13 -24.82 -0.61
C GLY A 185 -0.68 -23.64 -1.42
N ASP A 186 -1.75 -23.90 -2.14
CA ASP A 186 -2.64 -22.91 -2.73
C ASP A 186 -2.09 -22.13 -3.93
N VAL A 187 -0.99 -22.61 -4.59
CA VAL A 187 -0.49 -22.03 -5.84
C VAL A 187 -1.34 -22.56 -7.01
N PRO A 188 -1.92 -21.69 -7.86
CA PRO A 188 -2.66 -22.14 -9.03
C PRO A 188 -1.83 -23.07 -9.93
N VAL A 189 -2.44 -24.19 -10.37
CA VAL A 189 -1.80 -25.12 -11.31
C VAL A 189 -1.53 -24.43 -12.64
N GLU A 190 -2.53 -23.73 -13.17
CA GLU A 190 -2.37 -22.86 -14.33
C GLU A 190 -2.07 -21.43 -13.87
N PRO A 191 -1.01 -20.79 -14.39
CA PRO A 191 -0.67 -19.42 -14.02
C PRO A 191 -1.80 -18.44 -14.32
N ILE A 192 -2.23 -17.70 -13.32
CA ILE A 192 -3.19 -16.61 -13.48
C ILE A 192 -2.40 -15.29 -13.43
N THR A 193 -2.11 -14.77 -14.62
CA THR A 193 -1.17 -13.66 -14.81
C THR A 193 -1.90 -12.32 -14.92
N ILE A 194 -1.38 -11.32 -14.25
CA ILE A 194 -1.70 -9.90 -14.46
C ILE A 194 -0.88 -9.43 -15.68
N LYS A 195 -1.55 -9.29 -16.82
CA LYS A 195 -0.90 -8.87 -18.08
C LYS A 195 -0.45 -7.42 -18.01
N SER A 196 -1.25 -6.57 -17.39
CA SER A 196 -0.93 -5.16 -17.12
C SER A 196 -1.77 -4.60 -15.99
N ALA A 197 -1.24 -3.57 -15.32
CA ALA A 197 -1.94 -2.74 -14.34
C ALA A 197 -1.87 -1.28 -14.79
N THR A 198 -3.02 -0.60 -14.95
CA THR A 198 -3.09 0.79 -15.45
C THR A 198 -4.03 1.63 -14.60
N VAL A 199 -3.66 2.91 -14.37
CA VAL A 199 -4.53 3.92 -13.74
C VAL A 199 -5.54 4.40 -14.77
N GLU A 200 -6.82 4.57 -14.37
CA GLU A 200 -7.92 5.12 -15.17
C GLU A 200 -8.28 6.54 -14.76
#